data_58316d7ccd2af2c473d15b1b649aa098
#
_entry.id   58316d7ccd2af2c473d15b1b649aa098
#
_cell.length_a   1.000
_cell.length_b   1.000
_cell.length_c   1.000
_cell.angle_alpha   90.00
_cell.angle_beta   90.00
_cell.angle_gamma   90.00
#
_symmetry.space_group_name_H-M   'P 1'
#
loop_
_entity.id
_entity.type
_entity.pdbx_description
1 polymer ?
#
loop_
_entity_poly.entity_id
_entity_poly.type
_entity_poly.pdbx_seq_one_letter_code
_entity_poly.pdbx_strand_id
1 'polypeptide(L)'
;MMPQLRDSGNHGSWQEARRSSQFQGFARIFGVETEYGVSVTGSDHPVDAAQVAMMMFQPVVSRARSTNTYLTNGSRLYLDVGSHPEYATAEARDPMDALLQDLAGERVMAGLALDAQARLRARYGDGVNVHVFKNNADSAGHSFGCHENYLVRRYVPLETVEHELLPFLITRQLYTGAGRVTDQGLSLIHI
;
A
#
# COMPACT_ATOMS: atom_id res chain seq x y z
N MET A 1 31.81 -18.28 -16.25
CA MET A 1 31.18 -19.57 -15.92
C MET A 1 30.43 -19.36 -14.61
N MET A 2 29.12 -18.99 -14.68
CA MET A 2 28.28 -18.76 -13.50
C MET A 2 27.73 -20.10 -13.03
N PRO A 3 27.68 -20.37 -11.71
CA PRO A 3 27.08 -21.59 -11.20
C PRO A 3 25.54 -21.50 -11.33
N GLN A 4 24.96 -22.53 -11.94
CA GLN A 4 23.50 -22.72 -11.97
C GLN A 4 23.00 -22.96 -10.55
N LEU A 5 22.11 -22.10 -10.05
CA LEU A 5 21.33 -22.33 -8.86
C LEU A 5 20.36 -23.50 -9.15
N ARG A 6 20.58 -24.62 -8.50
CA ARG A 6 19.65 -25.75 -8.50
C ARG A 6 18.38 -25.32 -7.77
N ASP A 7 17.30 -25.26 -8.50
CA ASP A 7 15.94 -25.18 -7.97
C ASP A 7 15.65 -26.48 -7.21
N SER A 8 15.84 -26.46 -5.89
CA SER A 8 15.42 -27.56 -5.02
C SER A 8 13.95 -27.33 -4.66
N GLY A 9 13.08 -27.87 -5.52
CA GLY A 9 11.64 -27.83 -5.37
C GLY A 9 11.17 -28.27 -3.99
N ASN A 10 10.73 -27.32 -3.19
CA ASN A 10 9.89 -27.57 -2.03
C ASN A 10 8.49 -26.99 -2.25
N HIS A 11 7.86 -27.37 -3.37
CA HIS A 11 6.47 -27.01 -3.67
C HIS A 11 5.44 -27.70 -2.74
N GLY A 12 5.85 -28.72 -1.98
CA GLY A 12 4.97 -29.45 -1.06
C GLY A 12 4.61 -28.67 0.20
N SER A 13 5.55 -27.91 0.76
CA SER A 13 5.36 -27.24 2.06
C SER A 13 4.32 -26.12 2.05
N TRP A 14 4.20 -25.40 0.95
CA TRP A 14 3.23 -24.31 0.83
C TRP A 14 1.79 -24.80 0.60
N GLN A 15 1.63 -25.94 -0.09
CA GLN A 15 0.31 -26.57 -0.25
C GLN A 15 -0.15 -27.27 1.04
N GLU A 16 0.78 -27.82 1.83
CA GLU A 16 0.49 -28.38 3.16
C GLU A 16 0.15 -27.28 4.16
N ALA A 17 0.87 -26.15 4.17
CA ALA A 17 0.52 -25.00 4.97
C ALA A 17 -0.88 -24.45 4.64
N ARG A 18 -1.27 -24.43 3.36
CA ARG A 18 -2.65 -24.10 2.95
C ARG A 18 -3.69 -25.10 3.43
N ARG A 19 -3.36 -26.39 3.54
CA ARG A 19 -4.28 -27.42 4.04
C ARG A 19 -4.41 -27.42 5.56
N SER A 20 -3.36 -27.07 6.28
CA SER A 20 -3.39 -26.98 7.74
C SER A 20 -4.13 -25.71 8.24
N SER A 21 -4.28 -24.71 7.41
CA SER A 21 -5.07 -23.49 7.72
C SER A 21 -6.58 -23.69 7.53
N GLN A 22 -7.06 -24.88 7.23
CA GLN A 22 -8.48 -25.21 7.33
C GLN A 22 -8.89 -25.27 8.82
N PHE A 23 -8.78 -24.14 9.50
CA PHE A 23 -9.55 -23.91 10.69
C PHE A 23 -11.03 -24.02 10.28
N GLN A 24 -11.69 -25.09 10.71
CA GLN A 24 -13.14 -25.18 10.72
C GLN A 24 -13.66 -24.16 11.74
N GLY A 25 -13.59 -22.91 11.40
CA GLY A 25 -13.93 -21.79 12.23
C GLY A 25 -14.13 -20.55 11.38
N PHE A 26 -14.58 -19.49 12.00
CA PHE A 26 -14.77 -18.19 11.39
C PHE A 26 -13.53 -17.79 10.54
N ALA A 27 -13.71 -17.72 9.22
CA ALA A 27 -12.67 -17.26 8.34
C ALA A 27 -12.29 -15.82 8.73
N ARG A 28 -11.02 -15.61 9.10
CA ARG A 28 -10.52 -14.26 9.38
C ARG A 28 -10.36 -13.53 8.07
N ILE A 29 -10.75 -12.26 8.08
CA ILE A 29 -10.63 -11.37 6.95
C ILE A 29 -9.80 -10.18 7.41
N PHE A 30 -8.88 -9.76 6.59
CA PHE A 30 -8.09 -8.57 6.82
C PHE A 30 -7.77 -7.89 5.49
N GLY A 31 -7.39 -6.62 5.56
CA GLY A 31 -7.01 -5.83 4.40
C GLY A 31 -5.98 -4.79 4.78
N VAL A 32 -5.31 -4.27 3.77
CA VAL A 32 -4.30 -3.22 3.89
C VAL A 32 -4.71 -2.02 3.05
N GLU A 33 -4.59 -0.84 3.60
CA GLU A 33 -4.71 0.44 2.90
C GLU A 33 -3.35 1.09 2.86
N THR A 34 -2.94 1.55 1.68
CA THR A 34 -1.65 2.20 1.49
C THR A 34 -1.85 3.55 0.83
N GLU A 35 -1.45 4.61 1.50
CA GLU A 35 -1.29 5.93 0.93
C GLU A 35 0.07 6.07 0.25
N TYR A 36 0.10 6.79 -0.87
CA TYR A 36 1.31 7.01 -1.64
C TYR A 36 1.66 8.49 -1.70
N GLY A 37 2.94 8.79 -1.45
CA GLY A 37 3.50 10.10 -1.74
C GLY A 37 3.75 10.26 -3.24
N VAL A 38 3.59 11.47 -3.75
CA VAL A 38 3.86 11.82 -5.15
C VAL A 38 4.87 12.94 -5.21
N SER A 39 5.86 12.83 -6.08
CA SER A 39 6.74 13.95 -6.42
C SER A 39 7.08 13.99 -7.91
N VAL A 40 7.61 15.11 -8.37
CA VAL A 40 8.02 15.31 -9.76
C VAL A 40 9.43 15.87 -9.80
N THR A 41 10.24 15.37 -10.72
CA THR A 41 11.58 15.88 -11.01
C THR A 41 11.75 16.14 -12.49
N GLY A 42 12.80 16.91 -12.86
CA GLY A 42 13.17 17.16 -14.26
C GLY A 42 12.27 18.13 -15.01
N SER A 43 11.48 18.94 -14.29
CA SER A 43 10.70 20.04 -14.86
C SER A 43 11.38 21.37 -14.50
N ASP A 44 11.53 22.26 -15.48
CA ASP A 44 11.98 23.65 -15.27
C ASP A 44 10.87 24.54 -14.68
N HIS A 45 9.66 24.04 -14.60
CA HIS A 45 8.51 24.70 -14.01
C HIS A 45 8.07 24.00 -12.72
N PRO A 46 7.60 24.75 -11.72
CA PRO A 46 7.03 24.14 -10.52
C PRO A 46 5.79 23.32 -10.91
N VAL A 47 5.78 22.06 -10.49
CA VAL A 47 4.66 21.15 -10.69
C VAL A 47 4.16 20.74 -9.31
N ASP A 48 2.92 21.05 -9.01
CA ASP A 48 2.29 20.71 -7.75
C ASP A 48 1.96 19.22 -7.69
N ALA A 49 2.40 18.55 -6.61
CA ALA A 49 2.17 17.11 -6.40
C ALA A 49 0.68 16.75 -6.36
N ALA A 50 -0.17 17.62 -5.77
CA ALA A 50 -1.61 17.39 -5.73
C ALA A 50 -2.24 17.43 -7.12
N GLN A 51 -1.77 18.34 -7.99
CA GLN A 51 -2.21 18.38 -9.38
C GLN A 51 -1.78 17.12 -10.14
N VAL A 52 -0.60 16.58 -9.85
CA VAL A 52 -0.13 15.33 -10.47
C VAL A 52 -0.95 14.14 -9.97
N ALA A 53 -1.25 14.06 -8.68
CA ALA A 53 -2.14 13.04 -8.13
C ALA A 53 -3.53 13.08 -8.81
N MET A 54 -4.11 14.26 -8.98
CA MET A 54 -5.34 14.43 -9.75
C MET A 54 -5.18 14.00 -11.22
N MET A 55 -4.03 14.28 -11.84
CA MET A 55 -3.75 13.84 -13.21
C MET A 55 -3.61 12.32 -13.30
N MET A 56 -3.02 11.67 -12.32
CA MET A 56 -2.96 10.21 -12.21
C MET A 56 -4.37 9.61 -12.21
N PHE A 57 -5.30 10.24 -11.50
CA PHE A 57 -6.67 9.76 -11.37
C PHE A 57 -7.61 10.12 -12.53
N GLN A 58 -7.18 10.91 -13.50
CA GLN A 58 -8.02 11.25 -14.66
C GLN A 58 -8.60 10.02 -15.39
N PRO A 59 -7.85 8.94 -15.67
CA PRO A 59 -8.42 7.74 -16.29
C PRO A 59 -9.48 7.06 -15.43
N VAL A 60 -9.34 7.14 -14.10
CA VAL A 60 -10.31 6.62 -13.13
C VAL A 60 -11.58 7.46 -13.16
N VAL A 61 -11.43 8.78 -13.03
CA VAL A 61 -12.55 9.74 -13.05
C VAL A 61 -13.33 9.68 -14.34
N SER A 62 -12.65 9.54 -15.48
CA SER A 62 -13.31 9.44 -16.80
C SER A 62 -14.24 8.23 -16.91
N ARG A 63 -13.93 7.14 -16.21
CA ARG A 63 -14.72 5.89 -16.20
C ARG A 63 -15.76 5.87 -15.09
N ALA A 64 -15.32 6.15 -13.85
CA ALA A 64 -16.13 6.02 -12.65
C ALA A 64 -16.85 7.31 -12.24
N ARG A 65 -16.52 8.45 -12.86
CA ARG A 65 -17.00 9.80 -12.50
C ARG A 65 -16.73 10.18 -11.04
N SER A 66 -15.71 9.60 -10.44
CA SER A 66 -15.32 9.79 -9.06
C SER A 66 -13.82 9.53 -8.89
N THR A 67 -13.20 10.22 -7.93
CA THR A 67 -11.84 9.90 -7.43
C THR A 67 -11.87 8.79 -6.39
N ASN A 68 -12.99 8.12 -6.20
CA ASN A 68 -13.20 7.07 -5.24
C ASN A 68 -14.03 5.96 -5.90
N THR A 69 -13.41 4.82 -6.21
CA THR A 69 -14.06 3.75 -6.94
C THR A 69 -13.57 2.38 -6.48
N TYR A 70 -14.45 1.38 -6.62
CA TYR A 70 -14.08 -0.02 -6.49
C TYR A 70 -13.59 -0.58 -7.82
N LEU A 71 -12.56 -1.39 -7.75
CA LEU A 71 -12.02 -2.14 -8.88
C LEU A 71 -12.70 -3.50 -8.99
N THR A 72 -12.51 -4.16 -10.13
CA THR A 72 -13.14 -5.48 -10.41
C THR A 72 -12.69 -6.59 -9.46
N ASN A 73 -11.52 -6.44 -8.83
CA ASN A 73 -11.00 -7.37 -7.83
C ASN A 73 -11.53 -7.12 -6.42
N GLY A 74 -12.41 -6.13 -6.23
CA GLY A 74 -12.94 -5.74 -4.91
C GLY A 74 -12.09 -4.72 -4.15
N SER A 75 -10.92 -4.36 -4.66
CA SER A 75 -10.08 -3.31 -4.09
C SER A 75 -10.69 -1.93 -4.32
N ARG A 76 -10.32 -0.97 -3.49
CA ARG A 76 -10.75 0.43 -3.62
C ARG A 76 -9.56 1.30 -3.99
N LEU A 77 -9.78 2.19 -4.95
CA LEU A 77 -8.81 3.17 -5.41
C LEU A 77 -9.40 4.57 -5.21
N TYR A 78 -8.68 5.44 -4.51
CA TYR A 78 -9.19 6.78 -4.21
C TYR A 78 -8.08 7.80 -3.94
N LEU A 79 -8.45 9.07 -3.99
CA LEU A 79 -7.65 10.17 -3.46
C LEU A 79 -8.15 10.51 -2.07
N ASP A 80 -7.27 10.36 -1.09
CA ASP A 80 -7.56 10.73 0.29
C ASP A 80 -7.24 12.21 0.56
N VAL A 81 -7.47 12.65 1.80
CA VAL A 81 -7.18 14.00 2.27
C VAL A 81 -5.72 14.35 1.97
N GLY A 82 -5.49 15.57 1.48
CA GLY A 82 -4.15 15.97 1.01
C GLY A 82 -3.82 15.56 -0.42
N SER A 83 -4.78 14.97 -1.14
CA SER A 83 -4.58 14.45 -2.51
C SER A 83 -3.59 13.29 -2.56
N HIS A 84 -3.57 12.47 -1.52
CA HIS A 84 -2.77 11.25 -1.48
C HIS A 84 -3.47 10.14 -2.29
N PRO A 85 -2.83 9.61 -3.35
CA PRO A 85 -3.32 8.40 -3.99
C PRO A 85 -3.32 7.25 -2.99
N GLU A 86 -4.45 6.56 -2.85
CA GLU A 86 -4.58 5.47 -1.90
C GLU A 86 -5.20 4.24 -2.55
N TYR A 87 -4.69 3.10 -2.14
CA TYR A 87 -5.18 1.79 -2.56
C TYR A 87 -5.51 0.96 -1.33
N ALA A 88 -6.80 0.62 -1.17
CA ALA A 88 -7.26 -0.35 -0.20
C ALA A 88 -7.45 -1.71 -0.88
N THR A 89 -6.78 -2.74 -0.37
CA THR A 89 -6.88 -4.10 -0.91
C THR A 89 -8.30 -4.64 -0.81
N ALA A 90 -8.63 -5.63 -1.64
CA ALA A 90 -9.76 -6.50 -1.32
C ALA A 90 -9.47 -7.27 -0.02
N GLU A 91 -10.55 -7.77 0.60
CA GLU A 91 -10.39 -8.60 1.79
C GLU A 91 -9.58 -9.86 1.47
N ALA A 92 -8.55 -10.08 2.28
CA ALA A 92 -7.70 -11.25 2.20
C ALA A 92 -8.02 -12.25 3.31
N ARG A 93 -7.86 -13.53 3.04
CA ARG A 93 -8.06 -14.62 4.00
C ARG A 93 -6.76 -15.24 4.48
N ASP A 94 -5.69 -15.00 3.78
CA ASP A 94 -4.36 -15.49 4.14
C ASP A 94 -3.27 -14.44 3.77
N PRO A 95 -2.06 -14.55 4.33
CA PRO A 95 -0.98 -13.59 4.08
C PRO A 95 -0.56 -13.50 2.61
N MET A 96 -0.69 -14.58 1.83
CA MET A 96 -0.34 -14.58 0.42
C MET A 96 -1.35 -13.76 -0.39
N ASP A 97 -2.64 -13.89 -0.09
CA ASP A 97 -3.67 -13.05 -0.70
C ASP A 97 -3.42 -11.57 -0.40
N ALA A 98 -3.10 -11.22 0.86
CA ALA A 98 -2.78 -9.84 1.23
C ALA A 98 -1.58 -9.30 0.45
N LEU A 99 -0.50 -10.07 0.37
CA LEU A 99 0.70 -9.69 -0.38
C LEU A 99 0.39 -9.48 -1.87
N LEU A 100 -0.36 -10.40 -2.49
CA LEU A 100 -0.74 -10.29 -3.90
C LEU A 100 -1.62 -9.06 -4.17
N GLN A 101 -2.54 -8.75 -3.26
CA GLN A 101 -3.39 -7.57 -3.36
C GLN A 101 -2.60 -6.28 -3.21
N ASP A 102 -1.65 -6.22 -2.29
CA ASP A 102 -0.77 -5.05 -2.11
C ASP A 102 0.12 -4.84 -3.34
N LEU A 103 0.77 -5.90 -3.85
CA LEU A 103 1.56 -5.84 -5.08
C LEU A 103 0.72 -5.46 -6.32
N ALA A 104 -0.55 -5.85 -6.35
CA ALA A 104 -1.47 -5.40 -7.40
C ALA A 104 -1.74 -3.90 -7.30
N GLY A 105 -1.89 -3.36 -6.09
CA GLY A 105 -2.01 -1.93 -5.83
C GLY A 105 -0.81 -1.14 -6.32
N GLU A 106 0.40 -1.61 -6.04
CA GLU A 106 1.63 -0.99 -6.55
C GLU A 106 1.65 -0.91 -8.09
N ARG A 107 1.24 -1.97 -8.76
CA ARG A 107 1.17 -1.98 -10.24
C ARG A 107 0.12 -1.02 -10.78
N VAL A 108 -1.02 -0.92 -10.13
CA VAL A 108 -2.07 0.05 -10.49
C VAL A 108 -1.52 1.47 -10.34
N MET A 109 -0.89 1.80 -9.20
CA MET A 109 -0.30 3.12 -8.95
C MET A 109 0.82 3.44 -9.94
N ALA A 110 1.71 2.49 -10.23
CA ALA A 110 2.76 2.67 -11.23
C ALA A 110 2.17 2.96 -12.63
N GLY A 111 1.11 2.26 -13.03
CA GLY A 111 0.42 2.52 -14.29
C GLY A 111 -0.15 3.94 -14.36
N LEU A 112 -0.84 4.38 -13.31
CA LEU A 112 -1.39 5.73 -13.22
C LEU A 112 -0.30 6.81 -13.25
N ALA A 113 0.84 6.56 -12.57
CA ALA A 113 1.98 7.46 -12.56
C ALA A 113 2.63 7.59 -13.94
N LEU A 114 2.81 6.47 -14.66
CA LEU A 114 3.35 6.47 -16.03
C LEU A 114 2.43 7.22 -17.00
N ASP A 115 1.12 7.06 -16.89
CA ASP A 115 0.16 7.80 -17.69
C ASP A 115 0.23 9.31 -17.42
N ALA A 116 0.33 9.72 -16.15
CA ALA A 116 0.50 11.11 -15.77
C ALA A 116 1.85 11.65 -16.26
N GLN A 117 2.93 10.90 -16.12
CA GLN A 117 4.26 11.26 -16.61
C GLN A 117 4.26 11.50 -18.13
N ALA A 118 3.61 10.64 -18.92
CA ALA A 118 3.52 10.83 -20.36
C ALA A 118 2.85 12.17 -20.74
N ARG A 119 1.81 12.55 -20.01
CA ARG A 119 1.12 13.84 -20.20
C ARG A 119 1.97 15.03 -19.78
N LEU A 120 2.70 14.91 -18.66
CA LEU A 120 3.62 15.95 -18.21
C LEU A 120 4.79 16.12 -19.18
N ARG A 121 5.34 15.04 -19.72
CA ARG A 121 6.40 15.09 -20.74
C ARG A 121 5.94 15.78 -22.01
N ALA A 122 4.72 15.50 -22.46
CA ALA A 122 4.15 16.18 -23.61
C ALA A 122 3.99 17.69 -23.42
N ARG A 123 3.90 18.15 -22.17
CA ARG A 123 3.71 19.58 -21.82
C ARG A 123 5.02 20.28 -21.46
N TYR A 124 5.93 19.62 -20.75
CA TYR A 124 7.10 20.23 -20.12
C TYR A 124 8.43 19.64 -20.57
N GLY A 125 8.42 18.65 -21.48
CA GLY A 125 9.61 18.00 -22.04
C GLY A 125 9.94 16.64 -21.41
N ASP A 126 10.77 15.88 -22.13
CA ASP A 126 11.05 14.46 -21.85
C ASP A 126 11.81 14.20 -20.54
N GLY A 127 12.42 15.25 -19.97
CA GLY A 127 13.14 15.15 -18.69
C GLY A 127 12.25 14.92 -17.47
N VAL A 128 10.94 15.16 -17.59
CA VAL A 128 10.00 15.07 -16.46
C VAL A 128 9.80 13.61 -16.02
N ASN A 129 9.91 13.38 -14.72
CA ASN A 129 9.64 12.09 -14.10
C ASN A 129 8.68 12.25 -12.93
N VAL A 130 7.70 11.35 -12.86
CA VAL A 130 6.77 11.23 -11.75
C VAL A 130 7.25 10.09 -10.86
N HIS A 131 7.38 10.37 -9.57
CA HIS A 131 7.78 9.40 -8.56
C HIS A 131 6.61 9.13 -7.62
N VAL A 132 6.40 7.87 -7.29
CA VAL A 132 5.41 7.42 -6.32
C VAL A 132 6.14 6.65 -5.23
N PHE A 133 5.86 6.99 -3.99
CA PHE A 133 6.57 6.46 -2.82
C PHE A 133 5.60 5.77 -1.85
N LYS A 134 6.05 4.67 -1.29
CA LYS A 134 5.51 4.08 -0.05
C LYS A 134 6.45 4.49 1.08
N ASN A 135 6.12 5.51 1.83
CA ASN A 135 6.89 6.00 2.97
C ASN A 135 5.96 6.52 4.06
N ASN A 136 6.44 6.49 5.30
CA ASN A 136 5.62 6.89 6.45
C ASN A 136 5.55 8.40 6.63
N ALA A 137 6.56 9.13 6.18
CA ALA A 137 6.61 10.59 6.26
C ALA A 137 7.55 11.17 5.20
N ASP A 138 7.29 12.41 4.78
CA ASP A 138 8.20 13.19 3.95
C ASP A 138 9.07 14.14 4.79
N SER A 139 9.96 14.88 4.12
CA SER A 139 10.85 15.85 4.75
C SER A 139 10.11 17.11 5.27
N ALA A 140 8.89 17.35 4.84
CA ALA A 140 8.05 18.45 5.31
C ALA A 140 7.20 18.07 6.52
N GLY A 141 7.24 16.80 6.92
CA GLY A 141 6.50 16.27 8.07
C GLY A 141 5.09 15.77 7.76
N HIS A 142 4.71 15.68 6.49
CA HIS A 142 3.45 15.03 6.12
C HIS A 142 3.56 13.52 6.37
N SER A 143 2.49 12.95 6.88
CA SER A 143 2.40 11.51 7.12
C SER A 143 1.62 10.83 6.00
N PHE A 144 2.04 9.62 5.66
CA PHE A 144 1.34 8.74 4.71
C PHE A 144 0.95 7.47 5.46
N GLY A 145 -0.33 7.14 5.43
CA GLY A 145 -0.88 6.01 6.18
C GLY A 145 -0.58 4.66 5.51
N CYS A 146 -0.39 3.67 6.35
CA CYS A 146 -0.51 2.27 5.99
C CYS A 146 -1.39 1.62 7.04
N HIS A 147 -2.67 1.45 6.73
CA HIS A 147 -3.65 0.92 7.67
C HIS A 147 -3.80 -0.58 7.48
N GLU A 148 -3.92 -1.28 8.59
CA GLU A 148 -4.25 -2.69 8.61
C GLU A 148 -5.60 -2.89 9.28
N ASN A 149 -6.53 -3.50 8.56
CA ASN A 149 -7.89 -3.74 9.01
C ASN A 149 -8.10 -5.22 9.29
N TYR A 150 -8.41 -5.56 10.52
CA TYR A 150 -8.62 -6.94 10.96
C TYR A 150 -10.06 -7.15 11.42
N LEU A 151 -10.74 -8.12 10.82
CA LEU A 151 -12.05 -8.54 11.29
C LEU A 151 -11.91 -9.39 12.55
N VAL A 152 -12.42 -8.89 13.67
CA VAL A 152 -12.52 -9.64 14.93
C VAL A 152 -13.96 -9.95 15.25
N ARG A 153 -14.21 -11.04 16.00
CA ARG A 153 -15.54 -11.38 16.45
C ARG A 153 -16.05 -10.36 17.46
N ARG A 154 -17.31 -9.96 17.33
CA ARG A 154 -17.92 -8.92 18.18
C ARG A 154 -17.89 -9.23 19.68
N TYR A 155 -17.86 -10.51 20.06
CA TYR A 155 -17.82 -10.94 21.45
C TYR A 155 -16.41 -11.06 22.05
N VAL A 156 -15.36 -10.77 21.26
CA VAL A 156 -14.00 -10.71 21.81
C VAL A 156 -13.90 -9.45 22.66
N PRO A 157 -13.58 -9.55 23.96
CA PRO A 157 -13.40 -8.38 24.80
C PRO A 157 -12.25 -7.52 24.31
N LEU A 158 -12.38 -6.20 24.41
CA LEU A 158 -11.30 -5.27 24.04
C LEU A 158 -10.02 -5.54 24.84
N GLU A 159 -10.17 -5.89 26.12
CA GLU A 159 -9.06 -6.27 26.99
C GLU A 159 -8.21 -7.43 26.42
N THR A 160 -8.84 -8.42 25.78
CA THR A 160 -8.13 -9.51 25.09
C THR A 160 -7.31 -8.98 23.90
N VAL A 161 -7.90 -8.06 23.11
CA VAL A 161 -7.20 -7.42 21.98
C VAL A 161 -6.00 -6.61 22.49
N GLU A 162 -6.17 -5.85 23.56
CA GLU A 162 -5.11 -5.05 24.18
C GLU A 162 -3.96 -5.91 24.72
N HIS A 163 -4.28 -7.01 25.41
CA HIS A 163 -3.25 -7.86 26.01
C HIS A 163 -2.54 -8.78 25.02
N GLU A 164 -3.20 -9.22 23.96
CA GLU A 164 -2.62 -10.20 23.04
C GLU A 164 -2.12 -9.58 21.73
N LEU A 165 -2.89 -8.64 21.14
CA LEU A 165 -2.55 -8.07 19.85
C LEU A 165 -1.66 -6.83 19.95
N LEU A 166 -1.92 -5.93 20.89
CA LEU A 166 -1.19 -4.68 21.01
C LEU A 166 0.31 -4.84 21.26
N PRO A 167 0.78 -5.75 22.13
CA PRO A 167 2.21 -6.00 22.29
C PRO A 167 2.89 -6.46 21.01
N PHE A 168 2.21 -7.30 20.21
CA PHE A 168 2.71 -7.72 18.90
C PHE A 168 2.79 -6.53 17.93
N LEU A 169 1.74 -5.72 17.83
CA LEU A 169 1.72 -4.56 16.93
C LEU A 169 2.83 -3.54 17.27
N ILE A 170 3.14 -3.35 18.55
CA ILE A 170 4.21 -2.46 18.99
C ILE A 170 5.58 -3.06 18.68
N THR A 171 5.81 -4.34 18.97
CA THR A 171 7.12 -4.97 18.85
C THR A 171 7.49 -5.36 17.42
N ARG A 172 6.54 -5.65 16.55
CA ARG A 172 6.80 -6.03 15.17
C ARG A 172 7.54 -4.95 14.38
N GLN A 173 7.40 -3.68 14.76
CA GLN A 173 8.07 -2.56 14.11
C GLN A 173 9.59 -2.71 14.09
N LEU A 174 10.15 -3.44 15.05
CA LEU A 174 11.58 -3.70 15.12
C LEU A 174 12.13 -4.50 13.93
N TYR A 175 11.29 -5.30 13.26
CA TYR A 175 11.69 -6.14 12.14
C TYR A 175 10.92 -5.90 10.85
N THR A 176 9.74 -5.27 10.90
CA THR A 176 8.98 -4.93 9.68
C THR A 176 9.36 -3.58 9.09
N GLY A 177 10.07 -2.73 9.86
CA GLY A 177 10.56 -1.43 9.40
C GLY A 177 9.49 -0.34 9.33
N ALA A 178 8.36 -0.51 10.01
CA ALA A 178 7.35 0.54 10.13
C ALA A 178 7.76 1.59 11.18
N GLY A 179 7.07 2.73 11.20
CA GLY A 179 7.43 3.89 12.01
C GLY A 179 8.24 4.93 11.22
N ARG A 180 8.69 5.97 11.89
CA ARG A 180 9.53 7.01 11.29
C ARG A 180 10.65 7.43 12.21
N VAL A 181 11.74 7.92 11.65
CA VAL A 181 12.80 8.59 12.39
C VAL A 181 12.54 10.09 12.37
N THR A 182 12.51 10.70 13.54
CA THR A 182 12.43 12.16 13.74
C THR A 182 13.75 12.68 14.28
N ASP A 183 13.90 14.00 14.37
CA ASP A 183 15.07 14.65 14.99
C ASP A 183 15.26 14.24 16.46
N GLN A 184 14.21 13.73 17.10
CA GLN A 184 14.24 13.23 18.48
C GLN A 184 14.42 11.71 18.59
N GLY A 185 14.58 11.01 17.47
CA GLY A 185 14.76 9.57 17.40
C GLY A 185 13.61 8.82 16.70
N LEU A 186 13.59 7.49 16.85
CA LEU A 186 12.58 6.63 16.26
C LEU A 186 11.23 6.84 16.96
N SER A 187 10.22 7.22 16.20
CA SER A 187 8.82 7.27 16.64
C SER A 187 8.03 6.10 16.05
N LEU A 188 7.39 5.34 16.93
CA LEU A 188 6.49 4.24 16.57
C LEU A 188 5.01 4.60 16.75
N ILE A 189 4.71 5.83 17.15
CA ILE A 189 3.36 6.25 17.56
C ILE A 189 2.58 6.90 16.40
N HIS A 190 3.26 7.27 15.34
CA HIS A 190 2.64 7.89 14.16
C HIS A 190 2.43 6.83 13.07
N ILE A 191 1.58 5.90 13.37
CA ILE A 191 1.10 4.88 12.45
C ILE A 191 -0.36 5.17 12.16
#